data_7b986ddd77c68e51d5144c5ec09ad4a0
#
_entry.id   7b986ddd77c68e51d5144c5ec09ad4a0
#
_cell.length_a   1.000
_cell.length_b   1.000
_cell.length_c   1.000
_cell.angle_alpha   90.00
_cell.angle_beta   90.00
_cell.angle_gamma   90.00
#
_symmetry.space_group_name_H-M   'P 1'
#
loop_
_entity.id
_entity.type
_entity.pdbx_description
1 polymer ?
#
loop_
_entity_poly.entity_id
_entity_poly.type
_entity_poly.pdbx_seq_one_letter_code
_entity_poly.pdbx_strand_id
1 'polypeptide(L)'
;GQVGADEVKPETTAVNSPENVVSDSNLETSDSLITRTEVAPASTTVEKASSEAVPSDTASTNATSQPTETTTTQPASETDKKVEGVTTDRSTEVSSETSDNATTAHETPSQGGKFTSDEQGNWYYLDSEGHKLTGPQTIDSFNLYFHDNGIQAKGEKVTIDGKDYYYDKDNGRKVTDTSIEVDGKTYLADADGILTEKTQLPTQVVTGGHFQSDNQQDWYYYTANGEKLTGWQNVDGVILYFDKDGKQVKGQEREIGGKYYRFDENDGSLLTNQWHHTSIFNGYRTEPQYTTYTNYLGEDGAAFIGWHTIDSKRYYFKPDGLLAKNDTVTIDGKIYLFDYQGQLVKNKYGIVETPSMFHANTSTYRTNANGEVLTGKQIIDGKEYIFALKGQVLDGIIGYDSKLYLVTDSKIEKNYFGALFSKKTFWGGPSFSGIYGTDKNGVLLEGIQRGSDGHLHYFQPEVKSVDKPTWKEIDGKRYRLTKSYRTERYAGMYTTIILTNDTLKVDDKTYTIDNEGVVTEFTAKNQFVRDDFWNWYYYDKEGKLLTGRQTIDGVQLYFDKNGKQVKGSLVDIDGKTYYFDKDSGAMWTNTTLEKDGKTYIIDENGVATEKVN
;
A
#
# COMPACT_ATOMS: atom_id res chain seq x y z
N GLY A 1 3.27 -13.55 6.29
CA GLY A 1 3.45 -13.46 6.01
C GLY A 1 3.33 -13.95 6.20
N GLN A 2 3.54 -13.76 5.85
CA GLN A 2 3.60 -13.87 5.70
C GLN A 2 3.59 -14.22 5.63
N VAL A 3 3.21 -14.64 5.30
CA VAL A 3 3.42 -14.73 4.93
C VAL A 3 3.49 -15.05 4.83
N GLY A 4 3.51 -14.99 5.00
CA GLY A 4 3.75 -14.94 4.48
C GLY A 4 3.87 -15.34 4.40
N ALA A 5 3.76 -15.54 3.97
CA ALA A 5 4.05 -15.56 3.53
C ALA A 5 4.22 -16.13 3.34
N ASP A 6 4.31 -15.87 3.17
CA ASP A 6 4.53 -15.98 2.69
C ASP A 6 4.95 -16.29 2.54
N GLU A 7 4.92 -16.10 2.20
CA GLU A 7 5.37 -16.03 1.75
C GLU A 7 5.92 -15.93 1.54
N VAL A 8 5.81 -16.44 1.35
CA VAL A 8 6.46 -16.09 0.98
C VAL A 8 7.05 -16.20 0.90
N LYS A 9 7.21 -16.05 0.64
CA LYS A 9 7.87 -15.91 0.30
C LYS A 9 8.25 -15.61 0.24
N PRO A 10 7.81 -15.90 0.29
CA PRO A 10 8.24 -15.43 0.00
C PRO A 10 8.37 -15.21 -0.03
N GLU A 11 8.40 -14.87 -0.39
CA GLU A 11 8.58 -14.39 -0.59
C GLU A 11 8.64 -13.95 -0.52
N THR A 12 8.51 -14.32 -0.85
CA THR A 12 8.67 -13.79 -0.86
C THR A 12 8.72 -13.41 -0.80
N THR A 13 8.70 -13.39 -1.28
CA THR A 13 8.92 -12.86 -1.27
C THR A 13 9.07 -12.39 -1.37
N ALA A 14 9.07 -12.07 -1.89
CA ALA A 14 9.38 -11.50 -2.00
C ALA A 14 9.49 -11.02 -2.20
N VAL A 15 9.61 -10.95 -2.65
CA VAL A 15 9.95 -10.36 -2.74
C VAL A 15 10.09 -9.72 -3.07
N ASN A 16 10.45 -9.44 -3.59
CA ASN A 16 10.79 -8.76 -3.83
C ASN A 16 10.87 -8.05 -4.04
N SER A 17 11.09 -7.97 -4.62
CA SER A 17 11.26 -7.34 -4.81
C SER A 17 11.07 -6.81 -4.86
N PRO A 18 11.35 -6.64 -5.41
CA PRO A 18 10.93 -6.32 -5.33
C PRO A 18 10.37 -6.46 -5.24
N GLU A 19 10.18 -6.53 -5.06
CA GLU A 19 9.87 -6.70 -4.75
C GLU A 19 9.10 -6.95 -4.39
N ASN A 20 8.81 -7.25 -4.07
CA ASN A 20 8.34 -7.55 -3.61
C ASN A 20 7.51 -7.59 -2.92
N VAL A 21 7.13 -7.53 -3.07
CA VAL A 21 6.60 -7.55 -2.32
C VAL A 21 5.68 -8.13 -1.96
N VAL A 22 5.20 -8.29 -1.37
CA VAL A 22 4.71 -8.78 -0.82
C VAL A 22 3.68 -9.01 -0.28
N SER A 23 2.98 -9.30 -0.12
CA SER A 23 2.32 -9.49 0.49
C SER A 23 1.31 -9.94 0.92
N ASP A 24 0.80 -10.15 0.96
CA ASP A 24 0.26 -10.56 1.29
C ASP A 24 -0.49 -10.63 1.53
N SER A 25 -0.76 -10.56 1.31
CA SER A 25 -0.98 -10.57 1.42
C SER A 25 -1.35 -10.86 1.54
N ASN A 26 -1.38 -11.01 1.29
CA ASN A 26 -1.07 -11.22 1.24
C ASN A 26 -1.06 -11.62 1.51
N LEU A 27 -1.18 -11.82 1.19
CA LEU A 27 -0.60 -12.09 1.23
C LEU A 27 -0.94 -12.51 1.58
N GLU A 28 -1.33 -12.65 1.43
CA GLU A 28 -1.05 -12.80 1.61
C GLU A 28 -1.17 -13.09 2.00
N THR A 29 -1.42 -13.56 1.78
CA THR A 29 -0.96 -13.70 2.01
C THR A 29 -1.03 -13.96 2.50
N SER A 30 -1.22 -14.36 2.26
CA SER A 30 -0.68 -14.37 2.51
C SER A 30 -0.68 -14.56 2.98
N ASP A 31 -0.93 -14.86 2.86
CA ASP A 31 -0.42 -14.80 3.06
C ASP A 31 -0.02 -14.83 3.29
N SER A 32 0.16 -14.95 3.29
CA SER A 32 0.96 -14.67 3.24
C SER A 32 1.42 -14.67 3.44
N LEU A 33 1.51 -14.83 3.20
CA LEU A 33 2.31 -14.49 3.05
C LEU A 33 2.77 -14.69 3.13
N ILE A 34 2.79 -14.85 2.94
CA ILE A 34 3.58 -14.70 2.76
C ILE A 34 3.91 -14.82 2.71
N THR A 35 4.23 -14.71 2.72
CA THR A 35 4.78 -14.49 2.27
C THR A 35 5.13 -14.59 2.07
N ARG A 36 5.23 -14.64 1.45
CA ARG A 36 5.89 -14.36 0.95
C ARG A 36 5.96 -13.88 0.52
N THR A 37 6.02 -13.79 0.50
CA THR A 37 6.35 -13.08 -0.25
C THR A 37 6.39 -12.74 -0.60
N GLU A 38 6.24 -12.22 -1.44
CA GLU A 38 6.70 -11.49 -1.98
C GLU A 38 6.40 -10.88 -2.18
N VAL A 39 6.31 -11.03 -2.36
CA VAL A 39 6.40 -10.16 -2.59
C VAL A 39 6.01 -9.80 -2.89
N ALA A 40 5.65 -9.81 -3.20
CA ALA A 40 5.53 -9.15 -3.44
C ALA A 40 4.88 -8.99 -3.63
N PRO A 41 4.40 -9.10 -4.06
CA PRO A 41 3.88 -8.73 -4.23
C PRO A 41 3.00 -8.55 -4.28
N ALA A 42 2.55 -8.76 -4.50
CA ALA A 42 1.83 -8.49 -4.55
C ALA A 42 1.47 -7.70 -4.93
N SER A 43 0.97 -7.47 -5.34
CA SER A 43 0.82 -6.40 -5.57
C SER A 43 0.53 -5.98 -6.76
N THR A 44 0.59 -6.31 -7.52
CA THR A 44 0.67 -5.86 -8.69
C THR A 44 -0.53 -5.78 -9.24
N THR A 45 -1.19 -6.44 -9.14
CA THR A 45 -2.27 -6.45 -9.73
C THR A 45 -2.99 -5.39 -9.56
N VAL A 46 -2.88 -4.95 -8.78
CA VAL A 46 -3.52 -3.99 -8.53
C VAL A 46 -3.64 -3.06 -9.42
N GLU A 47 -2.82 -2.82 -10.13
CA GLU A 47 -2.86 -1.78 -10.86
C GLU A 47 -3.88 -1.71 -11.69
N LYS A 48 -4.39 -2.56 -12.11
CA LYS A 48 -5.26 -2.48 -13.00
C LYS A 48 -6.41 -2.10 -12.48
N ALA A 49 -6.66 -2.44 -11.50
CA ALA A 49 -7.83 -2.20 -11.06
C ALA A 49 -8.05 -0.88 -10.93
N SER A 50 -7.19 -0.24 -10.65
CA SER A 50 -7.43 1.00 -10.38
C SER A 50 -8.13 1.65 -11.32
N SER A 51 -8.20 1.29 -12.37
CA SER A 51 -8.70 2.13 -13.27
C SER A 51 -10.07 2.25 -13.16
N GLU A 52 -10.77 1.61 -12.55
CA GLU A 52 -12.04 1.73 -12.63
C GLU A 52 -12.63 2.62 -11.84
N ALA A 53 -12.40 3.10 -11.18
CA ALA A 53 -12.92 4.05 -10.58
C ALA A 53 -13.96 4.26 -9.86
N VAL A 54 -14.12 4.67 -9.10
CA VAL A 54 -15.10 4.92 -8.47
C VAL A 54 -14.96 5.65 -7.40
N PRO A 55 -15.45 6.21 -6.94
CA PRO A 55 -15.49 7.12 -6.10
C PRO A 55 -15.23 7.10 -4.83
N SER A 56 -15.17 7.60 -4.19
CA SER A 56 -15.01 7.57 -2.96
C SER A 56 -14.20 8.34 -2.41
N ASP A 57 -13.80 8.84 -2.52
CA ASP A 57 -13.03 9.71 -2.13
C ASP A 57 -12.67 9.82 -0.88
N THR A 58 -12.68 10.16 -0.42
CA THR A 58 -12.45 10.40 0.64
C THR A 58 -11.53 10.19 1.30
N ALA A 59 -11.38 9.95 1.54
CA ALA A 59 -10.61 9.61 2.12
C ALA A 59 -9.63 10.14 2.43
N SER A 60 -9.32 10.33 2.24
CA SER A 60 -8.37 10.89 2.35
C SER A 60 -8.04 11.21 3.41
N THR A 61 -8.20 11.21 3.75
CA THR A 61 -8.05 11.56 4.63
C THR A 61 -7.22 11.59 5.34
N ASN A 62 -6.98 11.55 5.76
CA ASN A 62 -6.23 11.52 6.49
C ASN A 62 -5.36 12.12 6.51
N ALA A 63 -5.27 12.27 6.23
CA ALA A 63 -4.53 12.79 6.14
C ALA A 63 -3.75 13.32 6.64
N THR A 64 -3.60 13.58 6.83
CA THR A 64 -3.01 14.07 7.33
C THR A 64 -2.03 14.44 7.33
N SER A 65 -1.66 14.56 7.19
CA SER A 65 -0.77 14.85 7.24
C SER A 65 0.01 15.47 6.98
N GLN A 66 0.44 15.76 6.80
CA GLN A 66 1.20 16.30 6.61
C GLN A 66 2.07 16.63 6.22
N PRO A 67 2.56 16.77 5.98
CA PRO A 67 3.37 17.04 5.56
C PRO A 67 4.39 17.35 5.28
N THR A 68 4.88 17.52 5.09
CA THR A 68 5.74 17.86 4.81
C THR A 68 6.66 17.50 4.33
N GLU A 69 6.97 17.42 3.79
CA GLU A 69 7.81 17.07 3.27
C GLU A 69 8.81 17.38 2.88
N THR A 70 9.15 17.19 2.58
CA THR A 70 10.06 17.27 2.13
C THR A 70 10.77 17.06 1.64
N THR A 71 10.94 16.92 1.25
CA THR A 71 11.68 16.53 0.61
C THR A 71 12.22 16.06 0.38
N THR A 72 12.43 15.78 0.03
CA THR A 72 13.01 15.21 -0.43
C THR A 72 13.34 14.72 -0.56
N THR A 73 13.64 14.56 -1.06
CA THR A 73 14.04 14.00 -1.42
C THR A 73 14.21 13.56 -1.46
N GLN A 74 14.59 13.44 -2.10
CA GLN A 74 14.88 12.98 -2.34
C GLN A 74 14.87 12.78 -2.28
N PRO A 75 15.21 12.63 -2.80
CA PRO A 75 15.29 12.24 -2.99
C PRO A 75 15.22 11.86 -2.91
N ALA A 76 15.40 11.68 -3.38
CA ALA A 76 15.47 11.34 -3.50
C ALA A 76 15.39 10.88 -3.52
N SER A 77 15.68 10.62 -3.97
CA SER A 77 15.80 10.25 -4.10
C SER A 77 15.73 9.83 -3.87
N GLU A 78 15.93 9.72 -4.24
CA GLU A 78 15.97 9.43 -4.13
C GLU A 78 15.75 9.12 -3.80
N THR A 79 16.05 8.98 -4.06
CA THR A 79 15.96 8.80 -3.90
C THR A 79 15.73 8.73 -3.40
N ASP A 80 15.97 8.63 -3.66
CA ASP A 80 15.86 8.78 -3.33
C ASP A 80 15.49 9.10 -3.04
N LYS A 81 15.66 9.18 -3.31
CA LYS A 81 15.44 9.55 -3.22
C LYS A 81 14.83 9.86 -2.94
N LYS A 82 14.89 9.84 -3.03
CA LYS A 82 14.45 10.14 -2.84
C LYS A 82 13.69 10.35 -2.44
N VAL A 83 13.73 10.22 -2.23
CA VAL A 83 13.10 10.59 -1.81
C VAL A 83 12.52 10.89 -1.40
N GLU A 84 12.60 11.10 -1.35
CA GLU A 84 12.22 11.53 -0.98
C GLU A 84 11.70 11.83 -0.86
N GLY A 85 11.85 11.72 -1.05
CA GLY A 85 11.38 12.21 -1.05
C GLY A 85 10.90 12.55 -0.96
N VAL A 86 11.15 12.55 -1.18
CA VAL A 86 10.80 13.07 -1.17
C VAL A 86 10.43 13.60 -1.18
N THR A 87 10.59 13.64 -1.47
CA THR A 87 10.33 14.22 -1.55
C THR A 87 9.98 14.96 -1.50
N THR A 88 10.14 15.20 -1.84
CA THR A 88 9.83 15.95 -1.91
C THR A 88 9.44 16.80 -1.90
N ASP A 89 9.53 17.23 -2.10
CA ASP A 89 9.12 17.94 -2.22
C ASP A 89 9.22 18.82 -2.48
N ARG A 90 9.64 19.28 -3.16
CA ARG A 90 9.65 20.03 -3.49
C ARG A 90 8.97 20.84 -3.84
N SER A 91 8.48 20.98 -3.99
CA SER A 91 7.76 21.57 -4.35
C SER A 91 6.97 22.07 -4.73
N THR A 92 6.84 22.25 -4.94
CA THR A 92 6.18 22.65 -5.41
C THR A 92 5.35 22.95 -5.78
N GLU A 93 5.13 23.22 -5.87
CA GLU A 93 4.54 23.46 -6.37
C GLU A 93 4.10 23.83 -6.99
N VAL A 94 4.25 23.91 -7.23
CA VAL A 94 4.00 24.22 -7.97
C VAL A 94 3.60 24.16 -8.53
N SER A 95 3.63 24.01 -8.57
CA SER A 95 3.45 23.89 -9.26
C SER A 95 2.95 23.63 -9.65
N SER A 96 2.72 23.59 -9.58
CA SER A 96 2.50 23.42 -10.06
C SER A 96 2.26 23.49 -10.48
N GLU A 97 2.31 23.83 -10.57
CA GLU A 97 2.19 23.94 -10.99
C GLU A 97 2.61 23.89 -11.63
N THR A 98 3.03 23.89 -11.86
CA THR A 98 3.40 23.85 -12.34
C THR A 98 3.90 23.27 -12.71
N SER A 99 3.89 22.86 -12.68
CA SER A 99 4.43 22.32 -13.06
C SER A 99 4.65 21.82 -13.69
N ASP A 100 4.45 21.74 -13.94
CA ASP A 100 4.53 21.33 -14.46
C ASP A 100 5.01 21.29 -15.31
N ASN A 101 5.24 21.29 -15.57
CA ASN A 101 5.66 21.46 -16.30
C ASN A 101 6.61 21.07 -16.52
N ALA A 102 6.70 20.79 -16.27
CA ALA A 102 7.69 20.49 -16.13
C ALA A 102 8.20 19.63 -16.82
N THR A 103 7.86 19.26 -17.19
CA THR A 103 8.10 18.32 -17.83
C THR A 103 9.16 18.49 -18.58
N THR A 104 9.20 19.18 -19.20
CA THR A 104 10.13 19.25 -20.05
C THR A 104 11.17 19.88 -19.57
N ALA A 105 11.02 20.46 -18.73
CA ALA A 105 11.92 21.22 -18.47
C ALA A 105 13.03 20.77 -17.93
N HIS A 106 13.87 21.20 -18.08
CA HIS A 106 14.96 20.88 -17.57
C HIS A 106 15.25 21.83 -16.66
N GLU A 107 15.60 22.17 -16.07
CA GLU A 107 15.89 22.89 -15.22
C GLU A 107 16.28 24.03 -15.24
N THR A 108 16.54 24.82 -14.83
CA THR A 108 16.62 25.85 -14.62
C THR A 108 17.52 26.55 -14.23
N PRO A 109 17.90 27.36 -14.40
CA PRO A 109 18.73 28.01 -14.27
C PRO A 109 19.03 28.95 -13.71
N SER A 110 19.04 29.65 -13.45
CA SER A 110 19.95 30.16 -13.53
C SER A 110 20.11 31.39 -12.96
N GLN A 111 20.53 31.47 -11.89
CA GLN A 111 20.84 32.62 -11.27
C GLN A 111 21.99 33.27 -11.88
N GLY A 112 22.03 34.49 -11.99
CA GLY A 112 23.13 35.25 -12.57
C GLY A 112 23.20 35.23 -14.08
N GLY A 113 22.25 34.60 -14.74
CA GLY A 113 22.18 34.61 -16.18
C GLY A 113 21.59 35.90 -16.72
N LYS A 114 21.69 36.10 -18.02
CA LYS A 114 21.14 37.30 -18.65
C LYS A 114 20.77 37.04 -20.08
N PHE A 115 19.78 37.80 -20.58
CA PHE A 115 19.42 37.80 -21.97
C PHE A 115 20.36 38.74 -22.72
N THR A 116 20.67 38.41 -23.98
CA THR A 116 21.43 39.25 -24.87
C THR A 116 20.89 39.08 -26.29
N SER A 117 21.02 40.11 -27.13
CA SER A 117 20.53 40.03 -28.49
C SER A 117 21.67 40.31 -29.47
N ASP A 118 21.55 39.81 -30.70
CA ASP A 118 22.51 40.09 -31.75
C ASP A 118 21.95 41.17 -32.69
N GLU A 119 22.72 41.47 -33.73
CA GLU A 119 22.32 42.51 -34.67
C GLU A 119 21.15 42.13 -35.55
N GLN A 120 20.85 40.85 -35.66
CA GLN A 120 19.70 40.35 -36.42
C GLN A 120 18.44 40.29 -35.60
N GLY A 121 18.51 40.70 -34.32
CA GLY A 121 17.34 40.65 -33.44
C GLY A 121 17.11 39.29 -32.78
N ASN A 122 18.04 38.36 -32.89
CA ASN A 122 17.93 37.07 -32.22
C ASN A 122 18.30 37.22 -30.75
N TRP A 123 17.58 36.53 -29.89
CA TRP A 123 17.80 36.57 -28.46
C TRP A 123 18.42 35.28 -27.95
N TYR A 124 19.31 35.41 -26.98
CA TYR A 124 20.02 34.33 -26.35
C TYR A 124 19.96 34.51 -24.85
N TYR A 125 20.09 33.43 -24.11
CA TYR A 125 20.26 33.53 -22.66
C TYR A 125 21.62 32.92 -22.30
N LEU A 126 22.43 33.68 -21.61
CA LEU A 126 23.75 33.25 -21.18
C LEU A 126 23.71 32.94 -19.69
N ASP A 127 24.31 31.80 -19.30
CA ASP A 127 24.39 31.46 -17.89
C ASP A 127 25.46 32.34 -17.21
N SER A 128 25.70 32.11 -15.92
CA SER A 128 26.66 32.90 -15.15
C SER A 128 28.09 32.77 -15.69
N GLU A 129 28.38 31.72 -16.44
CA GLU A 129 29.71 31.53 -17.03
C GLU A 129 29.78 31.99 -18.47
N GLY A 130 28.73 32.57 -18.99
CA GLY A 130 28.69 33.08 -20.35
C GLY A 130 28.33 32.06 -21.43
N HIS A 131 27.88 30.87 -21.06
CA HIS A 131 27.48 29.86 -22.02
C HIS A 131 26.04 30.06 -22.45
N LYS A 132 25.75 29.85 -23.73
CA LYS A 132 24.37 29.95 -24.24
C LYS A 132 23.56 28.75 -23.80
N LEU A 133 22.39 28.99 -23.29
CA LEU A 133 21.44 27.90 -22.95
C LEU A 133 20.78 27.42 -24.24
N THR A 134 20.46 26.12 -24.29
CA THR A 134 19.76 25.50 -25.42
C THR A 134 18.66 24.60 -24.90
N GLY A 135 17.69 24.26 -25.74
CA GLY A 135 16.58 23.40 -25.42
C GLY A 135 15.51 24.10 -24.57
N PRO A 136 14.57 23.36 -24.01
CA PRO A 136 13.55 23.94 -23.14
C PRO A 136 14.17 24.34 -21.82
N GLN A 137 13.85 25.54 -21.37
CA GLN A 137 14.38 26.13 -20.14
C GLN A 137 13.29 26.83 -19.37
N THR A 138 13.38 26.83 -18.05
CA THR A 138 12.50 27.61 -17.21
C THR A 138 13.32 28.75 -16.60
N ILE A 139 13.01 29.98 -16.98
CA ILE A 139 13.73 31.17 -16.53
C ILE A 139 12.72 32.11 -15.92
N ASP A 140 12.90 32.52 -14.66
CA ASP A 140 11.98 33.39 -13.92
C ASP A 140 10.53 32.87 -13.98
N SER A 141 10.37 31.55 -13.86
CA SER A 141 9.07 30.86 -13.86
C SER A 141 8.42 30.75 -15.24
N PHE A 142 9.07 31.22 -16.29
CA PHE A 142 8.52 31.13 -17.64
C PHE A 142 9.19 30.02 -18.43
N ASN A 143 8.42 29.28 -19.20
CA ASN A 143 8.94 28.22 -20.05
C ASN A 143 9.32 28.79 -21.41
N LEU A 144 10.59 28.71 -21.74
CA LEU A 144 11.17 29.22 -22.98
C LEU A 144 11.85 28.10 -23.72
N TYR A 145 12.19 28.32 -24.99
CA TYR A 145 12.94 27.37 -25.78
C TYR A 145 14.04 28.08 -26.53
N PHE A 146 15.23 27.48 -26.53
CA PHE A 146 16.37 27.97 -27.29
C PHE A 146 16.82 26.86 -28.23
N HIS A 147 17.00 27.21 -29.50
CA HIS A 147 17.49 26.26 -30.51
C HIS A 147 18.92 25.81 -30.20
N ASP A 148 19.39 24.80 -30.90
CA ASP A 148 20.75 24.26 -30.69
C ASP A 148 21.83 25.31 -30.82
N ASN A 149 21.58 26.36 -31.60
CA ASN A 149 22.53 27.47 -31.74
C ASN A 149 22.34 28.57 -30.71
N GLY A 150 21.42 28.34 -29.74
CA GLY A 150 21.13 29.30 -28.67
C GLY A 150 20.07 30.33 -28.99
N ILE A 151 19.59 30.41 -30.23
CA ILE A 151 18.56 31.40 -30.59
C ILE A 151 17.24 31.05 -29.92
N GLN A 152 16.66 32.04 -29.23
CA GLN A 152 15.38 31.84 -28.56
C GLN A 152 14.23 31.69 -29.57
N ALA A 153 13.39 30.70 -29.38
CA ALA A 153 12.20 30.51 -30.19
C ALA A 153 11.18 31.58 -29.85
N LYS A 154 10.71 32.32 -30.85
CA LYS A 154 9.64 33.31 -30.71
C LYS A 154 8.76 33.25 -31.94
N GLY A 155 7.47 33.17 -31.75
CA GLY A 155 6.51 33.12 -32.85
C GLY A 155 6.63 31.89 -33.71
N GLU A 156 7.04 30.77 -33.13
CA GLU A 156 7.21 29.54 -33.89
C GLU A 156 6.78 28.30 -33.13
N LYS A 157 6.44 27.29 -33.89
CA LYS A 157 6.09 25.99 -33.40
C LYS A 157 7.37 25.15 -33.30
N VAL A 158 7.58 24.50 -32.17
CA VAL A 158 8.76 23.67 -31.92
C VAL A 158 8.31 22.27 -31.52
N THR A 159 8.92 21.25 -32.11
CA THR A 159 8.63 19.85 -31.77
C THR A 159 9.68 19.35 -30.78
N ILE A 160 9.23 18.85 -29.64
CA ILE A 160 10.09 18.34 -28.59
C ILE A 160 9.55 16.97 -28.20
N ASP A 161 10.35 15.91 -28.34
CA ASP A 161 9.95 14.53 -28.03
C ASP A 161 8.62 14.13 -28.68
N GLY A 162 8.47 14.52 -29.95
CA GLY A 162 7.27 14.15 -30.71
C GLY A 162 6.03 14.98 -30.45
N LYS A 163 6.11 15.97 -29.57
CA LYS A 163 4.99 16.85 -29.25
C LYS A 163 5.30 18.25 -29.73
N ASP A 164 4.26 18.95 -30.18
CA ASP A 164 4.40 20.30 -30.70
C ASP A 164 4.02 21.33 -29.66
N TYR A 165 4.80 22.41 -29.60
CA TYR A 165 4.57 23.53 -28.69
C TYR A 165 4.71 24.84 -29.48
N TYR A 166 4.07 25.90 -28.97
CA TYR A 166 4.24 27.21 -29.59
C TYR A 166 4.82 28.20 -28.58
N TYR A 167 5.78 28.99 -29.01
CA TYR A 167 6.39 30.00 -28.15
C TYR A 167 5.98 31.38 -28.66
N ASP A 168 5.47 32.22 -27.76
CA ASP A 168 4.85 33.49 -28.10
C ASP A 168 5.81 34.40 -28.93
N LYS A 169 5.26 35.08 -29.90
CA LYS A 169 6.06 35.91 -30.82
C LYS A 169 6.71 37.11 -30.13
N ASP A 170 6.14 37.61 -29.04
CA ASP A 170 6.65 38.79 -28.36
C ASP A 170 7.63 38.45 -27.25
N ASN A 171 7.25 37.57 -26.35
CA ASN A 171 8.04 37.26 -25.18
C ASN A 171 8.69 35.88 -25.19
N GLY A 172 8.40 35.05 -26.19
CA GLY A 172 8.96 33.70 -26.27
C GLY A 172 8.44 32.70 -25.28
N ARG A 173 7.39 33.04 -24.52
CA ARG A 173 6.85 32.13 -23.51
C ARG A 173 6.01 31.05 -24.16
N LYS A 174 6.10 29.84 -23.66
CA LYS A 174 5.27 28.75 -24.15
C LYS A 174 3.81 29.08 -23.92
N VAL A 175 2.96 28.95 -24.93
CA VAL A 175 1.53 29.20 -24.78
C VAL A 175 0.84 27.96 -24.23
N THR A 176 -0.15 28.16 -23.35
CA THR A 176 -0.93 27.08 -22.74
C THR A 176 -2.39 27.49 -22.67
N ASP A 177 -3.27 26.49 -22.67
CA ASP A 177 -4.71 26.69 -22.49
C ASP A 177 -5.29 27.77 -23.42
N THR A 178 -4.91 27.75 -24.67
CA THR A 178 -5.36 28.77 -25.63
C THR A 178 -5.38 28.21 -27.05
N SER A 179 -5.96 28.98 -27.96
CA SER A 179 -6.01 28.67 -29.38
C SER A 179 -5.03 29.60 -30.10
N ILE A 180 -4.29 29.09 -31.04
CA ILE A 180 -3.34 29.88 -31.83
C ILE A 180 -3.42 29.51 -33.30
N GLU A 181 -2.97 30.41 -34.15
CA GLU A 181 -2.88 30.14 -35.58
C GLU A 181 -1.41 30.12 -36.00
N VAL A 182 -1.02 29.09 -36.71
CA VAL A 182 0.33 28.96 -37.23
C VAL A 182 0.21 28.48 -38.68
N ASP A 183 0.77 29.26 -39.60
CA ASP A 183 0.80 28.89 -41.03
C ASP A 183 -0.59 28.51 -41.57
N GLY A 184 -1.62 29.29 -41.18
CA GLY A 184 -2.97 29.10 -41.70
C GLY A 184 -3.76 28.01 -41.02
N LYS A 185 -3.20 27.32 -40.05
CA LYS A 185 -3.89 26.29 -39.30
C LYS A 185 -4.12 26.75 -37.86
N THR A 186 -5.24 26.35 -37.28
CA THR A 186 -5.55 26.65 -35.89
C THR A 186 -5.23 25.47 -35.03
N TYR A 187 -4.52 25.71 -33.92
CA TYR A 187 -4.17 24.69 -32.96
C TYR A 187 -4.71 25.05 -31.58
N LEU A 188 -5.05 24.04 -30.81
CA LEU A 188 -5.44 24.21 -29.42
C LEU A 188 -4.25 23.77 -28.57
N ALA A 189 -3.81 24.62 -27.66
CA ALA A 189 -2.74 24.30 -26.71
C ALA A 189 -3.39 23.84 -25.40
N ASP A 190 -2.97 22.69 -24.89
CA ASP A 190 -3.47 22.22 -23.62
C ASP A 190 -2.75 22.91 -22.45
N ALA A 191 -2.98 22.45 -21.22
CA ALA A 191 -2.39 23.08 -20.04
C ALA A 191 -0.88 22.93 -19.98
N ASP A 192 -0.30 21.95 -20.68
CA ASP A 192 1.15 21.78 -20.77
C ASP A 192 1.71 22.43 -22.02
N GLY A 193 0.87 23.01 -22.85
CA GLY A 193 1.28 23.65 -24.11
C GLY A 193 1.30 22.72 -25.30
N ILE A 194 0.92 21.45 -25.15
CA ILE A 194 0.91 20.51 -26.26
C ILE A 194 -0.16 20.94 -27.25
N LEU A 195 0.23 21.07 -28.51
CA LEU A 195 -0.67 21.51 -29.56
C LEU A 195 -1.39 20.36 -30.24
N THR A 196 -2.70 20.54 -30.43
CA THR A 196 -3.51 19.62 -31.21
C THR A 196 -4.20 20.44 -32.28
N GLU A 197 -4.17 19.99 -33.52
CA GLU A 197 -4.82 20.74 -34.60
C GLU A 197 -6.32 20.78 -34.37
N LYS A 198 -6.90 21.98 -34.40
CA LYS A 198 -8.33 22.17 -34.21
C LYS A 198 -9.08 21.57 -35.37
N THR A 199 -10.17 20.85 -35.07
CA THR A 199 -11.02 20.28 -36.10
C THR A 199 -11.63 21.38 -36.94
N GLN A 200 -11.51 21.23 -38.27
CA GLN A 200 -12.11 22.23 -39.15
C GLN A 200 -13.55 21.84 -39.42
N LEU A 201 -14.47 22.48 -38.72
CA LEU A 201 -15.87 22.24 -38.91
C LEU A 201 -16.35 23.01 -40.16
N PRO A 202 -17.34 22.48 -40.90
CA PRO A 202 -17.78 23.13 -42.12
C PRO A 202 -18.43 24.50 -41.84
N THR A 203 -18.01 25.50 -42.61
CA THR A 203 -18.55 26.86 -42.49
C THR A 203 -19.61 27.13 -43.57
N GLN A 204 -19.57 26.36 -44.67
CA GLN A 204 -20.55 26.54 -45.73
C GLN A 204 -21.87 25.92 -45.29
N VAL A 205 -22.91 26.75 -45.26
CA VAL A 205 -24.22 26.36 -44.77
C VAL A 205 -25.06 25.72 -45.89
N VAL A 206 -25.62 24.56 -45.59
CA VAL A 206 -26.56 23.87 -46.48
C VAL A 206 -27.97 24.27 -46.05
N THR A 207 -28.75 24.75 -46.99
CA THR A 207 -30.13 25.16 -46.71
C THR A 207 -31.07 24.62 -47.78
N GLY A 208 -32.36 24.67 -47.51
CA GLY A 208 -33.39 24.35 -48.49
C GLY A 208 -33.70 22.90 -48.68
N GLY A 209 -33.05 22.02 -47.97
CA GLY A 209 -33.33 20.58 -47.98
C GLY A 209 -34.31 20.17 -46.91
N HIS A 210 -34.33 18.88 -46.63
CA HIS A 210 -35.26 18.37 -45.60
C HIS A 210 -34.68 17.10 -44.95
N PHE A 211 -35.10 16.87 -43.69
CA PHE A 211 -34.81 15.63 -42.98
C PHE A 211 -35.89 14.60 -43.30
N GLN A 212 -35.46 13.35 -43.32
CA GLN A 212 -36.37 12.25 -43.56
C GLN A 212 -35.92 11.03 -42.75
N SER A 213 -36.87 10.40 -42.06
CA SER A 213 -36.53 9.18 -41.27
C SER A 213 -36.91 7.94 -42.05
N ASP A 214 -36.24 6.82 -41.72
CA ASP A 214 -36.59 5.52 -42.30
C ASP A 214 -37.41 4.69 -41.30
N ASN A 215 -37.62 3.40 -41.61
CA ASN A 215 -38.42 2.52 -40.77
C ASN A 215 -37.77 2.18 -39.46
N GLN A 216 -36.44 2.35 -39.35
CA GLN A 216 -35.69 2.12 -38.11
C GLN A 216 -35.53 3.37 -37.32
N GLN A 217 -36.21 4.47 -37.71
CA GLN A 217 -36.13 5.79 -37.09
C GLN A 217 -34.74 6.43 -37.20
N ASP A 218 -33.94 6.00 -38.20
CA ASP A 218 -32.69 6.68 -38.52
C ASP A 218 -33.02 7.91 -39.37
N TRP A 219 -32.31 8.99 -39.19
CA TRP A 219 -32.56 10.24 -39.88
C TRP A 219 -31.50 10.50 -40.93
N TYR A 220 -31.96 11.07 -42.05
CA TYR A 220 -31.11 11.45 -43.19
C TYR A 220 -31.49 12.89 -43.59
N TYR A 221 -30.53 13.57 -44.22
CA TYR A 221 -30.85 14.89 -44.80
C TYR A 221 -30.60 14.84 -46.29
N TYR A 222 -31.60 15.33 -47.03
CA TYR A 222 -31.54 15.43 -48.49
C TYR A 222 -31.50 16.92 -48.85
N THR A 223 -30.54 17.31 -49.74
CA THR A 223 -30.41 18.65 -50.20
C THR A 223 -31.58 19.03 -51.12
N ALA A 224 -31.68 20.30 -51.47
CA ALA A 224 -32.70 20.76 -52.42
C ALA A 224 -32.60 19.99 -53.74
N ASN A 225 -31.42 19.53 -54.10
CA ASN A 225 -31.20 18.74 -55.33
C ASN A 225 -31.42 17.25 -55.15
N GLY A 226 -31.83 16.82 -53.98
CA GLY A 226 -32.07 15.40 -53.70
C GLY A 226 -30.86 14.56 -53.31
N GLU A 227 -29.73 15.20 -53.07
CA GLU A 227 -28.52 14.51 -52.65
C GLU A 227 -28.55 14.23 -51.14
N LYS A 228 -28.16 13.02 -50.77
CA LYS A 228 -28.10 12.60 -49.36
C LYS A 228 -26.77 13.08 -48.77
N LEU A 229 -26.79 13.77 -47.65
CA LEU A 229 -25.60 14.28 -47.03
C LEU A 229 -24.87 13.16 -46.27
N THR A 230 -23.53 13.26 -46.27
CA THR A 230 -22.65 12.39 -45.48
C THR A 230 -21.55 13.25 -44.86
N GLY A 231 -20.91 12.74 -43.80
CA GLY A 231 -19.81 13.44 -43.14
C GLY A 231 -20.26 14.65 -42.34
N TRP A 232 -19.30 15.50 -42.03
CA TRP A 232 -19.56 16.75 -41.33
C TRP A 232 -20.34 17.72 -42.21
N GLN A 233 -21.39 18.30 -41.66
CA GLN A 233 -22.21 19.25 -42.39
C GLN A 233 -22.67 20.39 -41.50
N ASN A 234 -22.83 21.57 -42.10
CA ASN A 234 -23.43 22.69 -41.46
C ASN A 234 -24.80 22.85 -42.10
N VAL A 235 -25.85 22.40 -41.40
CA VAL A 235 -27.22 22.46 -41.92
C VAL A 235 -27.94 23.58 -41.19
N ASP A 236 -28.30 24.61 -41.94
CA ASP A 236 -29.00 25.81 -41.41
C ASP A 236 -28.28 26.42 -40.21
N GLY A 237 -26.97 26.39 -40.21
CA GLY A 237 -26.15 26.98 -39.12
C GLY A 237 -25.82 26.02 -37.98
N VAL A 238 -26.29 24.78 -38.04
CA VAL A 238 -26.06 23.77 -37.00
C VAL A 238 -25.09 22.70 -37.53
N ILE A 239 -24.08 22.38 -36.75
CA ILE A 239 -23.12 21.36 -37.13
C ILE A 239 -23.65 19.97 -36.79
N LEU A 240 -23.76 19.14 -37.80
CA LEU A 240 -24.25 17.76 -37.70
C LEU A 240 -23.23 16.81 -38.29
N TYR A 241 -23.36 15.52 -37.98
CA TYR A 241 -22.56 14.51 -38.63
C TYR A 241 -23.44 13.37 -39.13
N PHE A 242 -23.21 12.99 -40.37
CA PHE A 242 -23.88 11.86 -41.00
C PHE A 242 -22.85 10.79 -41.34
N ASP A 243 -23.17 9.55 -41.05
CA ASP A 243 -22.22 8.47 -41.33
C ASP A 243 -22.06 8.24 -42.83
N LYS A 244 -21.28 7.23 -43.22
CA LYS A 244 -21.03 6.95 -44.62
C LYS A 244 -22.29 6.55 -45.39
N ASP A 245 -23.31 6.08 -44.69
CA ASP A 245 -24.60 5.68 -45.31
C ASP A 245 -25.62 6.81 -45.22
N GLY A 246 -25.21 7.98 -44.69
CA GLY A 246 -26.08 9.16 -44.55
C GLY A 246 -26.87 9.17 -43.27
N LYS A 247 -26.71 8.22 -42.35
CA LYS A 247 -27.44 8.23 -41.10
C LYS A 247 -26.92 9.30 -40.18
N GLN A 248 -27.81 10.12 -39.66
CA GLN A 248 -27.41 11.16 -38.72
C GLN A 248 -27.03 10.56 -37.38
N VAL A 249 -25.93 11.04 -36.82
CA VAL A 249 -25.48 10.64 -35.49
C VAL A 249 -26.22 11.48 -34.45
N LYS A 250 -26.91 10.83 -33.53
CA LYS A 250 -27.65 11.49 -32.45
C LYS A 250 -27.41 10.74 -31.14
N GLY A 251 -27.22 11.49 -30.06
CA GLY A 251 -27.25 10.95 -28.72
C GLY A 251 -26.14 9.95 -28.37
N GLN A 252 -25.04 9.94 -29.08
CA GLN A 252 -23.99 9.00 -28.84
C GLN A 252 -22.63 9.62 -29.11
N GLU A 253 -21.60 8.97 -28.59
CA GLU A 253 -20.25 9.35 -28.88
C GLU A 253 -19.82 8.70 -30.18
N ARG A 254 -19.06 9.44 -30.97
CA ARG A 254 -18.52 8.92 -32.22
C ARG A 254 -17.06 9.32 -32.36
N GLU A 255 -16.21 8.34 -32.71
CA GLU A 255 -14.84 8.62 -33.02
C GLU A 255 -14.74 9.01 -34.49
N ILE A 256 -14.22 10.19 -34.78
CA ILE A 256 -14.11 10.72 -36.13
C ILE A 256 -12.70 11.30 -36.28
N GLY A 257 -11.93 10.75 -37.20
CA GLY A 257 -10.57 11.24 -37.42
C GLY A 257 -9.65 11.10 -36.20
N GLY A 258 -9.88 10.10 -35.39
CA GLY A 258 -9.05 9.87 -34.21
C GLY A 258 -9.44 10.69 -32.98
N LYS A 259 -10.50 11.47 -33.07
CA LYS A 259 -11.00 12.27 -31.96
C LYS A 259 -12.43 11.85 -31.61
N TYR A 260 -12.84 12.13 -30.38
CA TYR A 260 -14.16 11.73 -29.88
C TYR A 260 -15.09 12.94 -29.86
N TYR A 261 -16.30 12.78 -30.36
CA TYR A 261 -17.32 13.82 -30.43
C TYR A 261 -18.64 13.30 -29.89
N ARG A 262 -19.49 14.21 -29.40
CA ARG A 262 -20.81 13.84 -28.95
C ARG A 262 -21.84 14.75 -29.60
N PHE A 263 -23.00 14.17 -29.87
CA PHE A 263 -24.08 14.86 -30.57
C PHE A 263 -25.36 14.80 -29.73
N ASP A 264 -26.11 15.89 -29.75
CA ASP A 264 -27.33 15.98 -28.97
C ASP A 264 -28.28 14.84 -29.32
N GLU A 265 -28.95 14.30 -28.30
CA GLU A 265 -29.83 13.15 -28.52
C GLU A 265 -31.11 13.49 -29.26
N ASN A 266 -31.53 14.74 -29.27
CA ASN A 266 -32.76 15.16 -29.91
C ASN A 266 -32.55 15.66 -31.33
N ASP A 267 -31.66 16.65 -31.51
CA ASP A 267 -31.45 17.25 -32.83
C ASP A 267 -30.14 16.86 -33.51
N GLY A 268 -29.29 16.12 -32.83
CA GLY A 268 -28.01 15.71 -33.39
C GLY A 268 -26.96 16.80 -33.49
N SER A 269 -27.20 17.97 -32.91
CA SER A 269 -26.23 19.05 -32.96
C SER A 269 -24.95 18.68 -32.19
N LEU A 270 -23.82 19.11 -32.72
CA LEU A 270 -22.53 18.87 -32.08
C LEU A 270 -22.48 19.57 -30.73
N LEU A 271 -22.10 18.84 -29.69
CA LEU A 271 -21.92 19.42 -28.36
C LEU A 271 -20.55 20.05 -28.26
N THR A 272 -20.47 21.29 -27.76
CA THR A 272 -19.21 22.03 -27.64
C THR A 272 -19.13 22.75 -26.29
N ASN A 273 -17.89 23.00 -25.82
CA ASN A 273 -17.63 23.82 -24.63
C ASN A 273 -18.42 23.41 -23.40
N GLN A 274 -18.48 22.12 -23.14
CA GLN A 274 -19.27 21.66 -22.01
C GLN A 274 -18.80 20.33 -21.46
N TRP A 275 -19.10 20.09 -20.19
CA TRP A 275 -18.92 18.79 -19.57
C TRP A 275 -20.00 17.83 -20.03
N HIS A 276 -19.65 16.57 -20.15
CA HIS A 276 -20.62 15.51 -20.46
C HIS A 276 -20.40 14.35 -19.50
N HIS A 277 -21.49 13.86 -18.90
CA HIS A 277 -21.46 12.78 -17.95
C HIS A 277 -22.32 11.63 -18.42
N THR A 278 -21.81 10.40 -18.33
CA THR A 278 -22.56 9.19 -18.64
C THR A 278 -22.47 8.26 -17.44
N SER A 279 -23.61 7.87 -16.87
CA SER A 279 -23.64 6.95 -15.75
C SER A 279 -24.11 5.59 -16.25
N ILE A 280 -23.31 4.57 -15.97
CA ILE A 280 -23.59 3.20 -16.41
C ILE A 280 -23.70 2.32 -15.18
N PHE A 281 -24.78 1.52 -15.13
CA PHE A 281 -24.96 0.54 -14.06
C PHE A 281 -23.85 -0.50 -14.14
N ASN A 282 -23.12 -0.70 -13.05
CA ASN A 282 -21.96 -1.57 -13.04
C ASN A 282 -22.27 -3.05 -12.75
N GLY A 283 -23.53 -3.35 -12.43
CA GLY A 283 -23.95 -4.74 -12.19
C GLY A 283 -23.69 -5.23 -10.77
N TYR A 284 -23.18 -4.39 -9.90
CA TYR A 284 -22.88 -4.80 -8.53
C TYR A 284 -23.93 -4.29 -7.55
N ARG A 285 -24.07 -4.99 -6.42
CA ARG A 285 -25.03 -4.60 -5.39
C ARG A 285 -24.48 -3.56 -4.42
N THR A 286 -23.15 -3.39 -4.39
CA THR A 286 -22.51 -2.45 -3.49
C THR A 286 -22.49 -1.07 -4.09
N GLU A 287 -22.58 -0.06 -3.26
CA GLU A 287 -22.43 1.32 -3.71
C GLU A 287 -20.97 1.64 -4.00
N PRO A 288 -20.69 2.42 -5.05
CA PRO A 288 -21.69 2.95 -5.96
C PRO A 288 -22.10 1.93 -7.01
N GLN A 289 -23.39 1.90 -7.31
CA GLN A 289 -23.92 0.96 -8.30
C GLN A 289 -23.76 1.45 -9.73
N TYR A 290 -23.50 2.75 -9.90
CA TYR A 290 -23.30 3.37 -11.21
C TYR A 290 -21.89 3.93 -11.28
N THR A 291 -21.23 3.71 -12.42
CA THR A 291 -19.95 4.32 -12.71
C THR A 291 -20.22 5.49 -13.65
N THR A 292 -19.76 6.67 -13.25
CA THR A 292 -19.95 7.88 -14.05
C THR A 292 -18.69 8.18 -14.83
N TYR A 293 -18.82 8.25 -16.13
CA TYR A 293 -17.73 8.58 -17.05
C TYR A 293 -17.93 10.04 -17.49
N THR A 294 -16.86 10.82 -17.44
CA THR A 294 -16.94 12.25 -17.69
C THR A 294 -15.94 12.66 -18.75
N ASN A 295 -16.37 13.46 -19.71
CA ASN A 295 -15.45 14.10 -20.61
C ASN A 295 -15.81 15.57 -20.75
N TYR A 296 -14.91 16.35 -21.34
CA TYR A 296 -15.15 17.75 -21.65
C TYR A 296 -14.99 17.95 -23.14
N LEU A 297 -15.99 18.53 -23.75
CA LEU A 297 -16.00 18.78 -25.18
C LEU A 297 -15.50 20.19 -25.43
N GLY A 298 -14.46 20.31 -26.23
CA GLY A 298 -13.83 21.61 -26.48
C GLY A 298 -14.58 22.47 -27.46
N GLU A 299 -13.99 23.58 -27.87
CA GLU A 299 -14.67 24.54 -28.74
C GLU A 299 -14.94 23.98 -30.12
N ASP A 300 -14.20 22.99 -30.57
CA ASP A 300 -14.40 22.32 -31.84
C ASP A 300 -15.23 21.02 -31.68
N GLY A 301 -15.74 20.75 -30.50
CA GLY A 301 -16.49 19.54 -30.19
C GLY A 301 -15.66 18.35 -29.83
N ALA A 302 -14.36 18.36 -30.09
CA ALA A 302 -13.50 17.23 -29.76
C ALA A 302 -13.31 17.11 -28.26
N ALA A 303 -13.43 15.90 -27.72
CA ALA A 303 -13.19 15.65 -26.31
C ALA A 303 -11.74 15.98 -25.96
N PHE A 304 -11.54 16.61 -24.82
CA PHE A 304 -10.18 16.94 -24.35
C PHE A 304 -9.41 15.67 -24.06
N ILE A 305 -8.12 15.71 -24.35
CA ILE A 305 -7.16 14.66 -24.05
C ILE A 305 -5.92 15.38 -23.48
N GLY A 306 -5.35 14.84 -22.40
CA GLY A 306 -4.20 15.46 -21.75
C GLY A 306 -4.62 16.43 -20.66
N TRP A 307 -3.69 17.30 -20.26
CA TRP A 307 -3.94 18.26 -19.19
C TRP A 307 -4.67 19.49 -19.75
N HIS A 308 -5.72 19.91 -19.10
CA HIS A 308 -6.48 21.09 -19.48
C HIS A 308 -6.93 21.85 -18.25
N THR A 309 -6.93 23.18 -18.33
CA THR A 309 -7.45 24.03 -17.28
C THR A 309 -8.87 24.49 -17.67
N ILE A 310 -9.84 24.17 -16.81
CA ILE A 310 -11.24 24.53 -17.02
C ILE A 310 -11.72 25.23 -15.74
N ASP A 311 -12.21 26.45 -15.88
CA ASP A 311 -12.66 27.25 -14.74
C ASP A 311 -11.60 27.31 -13.63
N SER A 312 -10.38 27.57 -14.01
CA SER A 312 -9.21 27.73 -13.14
C SER A 312 -8.76 26.45 -12.43
N LYS A 313 -9.32 25.30 -12.79
CA LYS A 313 -8.92 24.00 -12.22
C LYS A 313 -8.27 23.17 -13.30
N ARG A 314 -7.20 22.45 -12.90
CA ARG A 314 -6.45 21.63 -13.84
C ARG A 314 -6.91 20.19 -13.75
N TYR A 315 -7.24 19.61 -14.91
CA TYR A 315 -7.75 18.26 -15.04
C TYR A 315 -6.89 17.46 -16.01
N TYR A 316 -6.91 16.15 -15.88
CA TYR A 316 -6.27 15.28 -16.86
C TYR A 316 -7.31 14.38 -17.52
N PHE A 317 -7.30 14.37 -18.85
CA PHE A 317 -8.17 13.52 -19.65
C PHE A 317 -7.32 12.43 -20.28
N LYS A 318 -7.72 11.18 -20.06
CA LYS A 318 -6.97 10.02 -20.55
C LYS A 318 -7.05 9.93 -22.08
N PRO A 319 -6.22 9.08 -22.72
CA PRO A 319 -6.26 8.95 -24.19
C PRO A 319 -7.62 8.61 -24.78
N ASP A 320 -8.53 8.02 -24.01
CA ASP A 320 -9.89 7.73 -24.47
C ASP A 320 -10.84 8.93 -24.28
N GLY A 321 -10.32 10.07 -23.85
CA GLY A 321 -11.13 11.28 -23.64
C GLY A 321 -11.83 11.35 -22.29
N LEU A 322 -11.65 10.33 -21.43
CA LEU A 322 -12.33 10.32 -20.15
C LEU A 322 -11.51 10.99 -19.06
N LEU A 323 -12.17 11.76 -18.22
CA LEU A 323 -11.56 12.44 -17.10
C LEU A 323 -10.96 11.43 -16.13
N ALA A 324 -9.70 11.62 -15.76
CA ALA A 324 -9.08 10.86 -14.68
C ALA A 324 -9.70 11.32 -13.37
N LYS A 325 -10.39 10.41 -12.68
CA LYS A 325 -11.00 10.70 -11.39
C LYS A 325 -11.13 9.41 -10.59
N ASN A 326 -11.02 9.51 -9.29
CA ASN A 326 -11.06 8.37 -8.39
C ASN A 326 -10.20 7.23 -8.95
N ASP A 327 -8.98 7.57 -9.32
CA ASP A 327 -8.11 6.64 -10.04
C ASP A 327 -6.66 7.09 -9.93
N THR A 328 -5.76 6.15 -10.19
CA THR A 328 -4.35 6.47 -10.41
C THR A 328 -4.08 6.34 -11.90
N VAL A 329 -3.31 7.28 -12.44
CA VAL A 329 -2.98 7.28 -13.86
C VAL A 329 -1.48 7.50 -14.01
N THR A 330 -0.84 6.69 -14.86
CA THR A 330 0.58 6.85 -15.16
C THR A 330 0.72 7.80 -16.35
N ILE A 331 1.43 8.90 -16.14
CA ILE A 331 1.64 9.93 -17.14
C ILE A 331 3.14 10.20 -17.20
N ASP A 332 3.74 9.96 -18.36
CA ASP A 332 5.19 10.14 -18.57
C ASP A 332 6.04 9.45 -17.50
N GLY A 333 5.64 8.22 -17.16
CA GLY A 333 6.39 7.39 -16.21
C GLY A 333 6.14 7.66 -14.75
N LYS A 334 5.31 8.65 -14.43
CA LYS A 334 4.97 8.97 -13.04
C LYS A 334 3.51 8.65 -12.79
N ILE A 335 3.21 8.22 -11.58
CA ILE A 335 1.84 7.86 -11.21
C ILE A 335 1.21 9.03 -10.47
N TYR A 336 0.01 9.44 -10.89
CA TYR A 336 -0.72 10.54 -10.26
C TYR A 336 -2.02 10.00 -9.70
N LEU A 337 -2.46 10.56 -8.58
CA LEU A 337 -3.73 10.19 -7.96
C LEU A 337 -4.72 11.34 -8.13
N PHE A 338 -5.89 11.00 -8.67
CA PHE A 338 -6.97 11.97 -8.87
C PHE A 338 -8.13 11.63 -7.94
N ASP A 339 -8.69 12.64 -7.30
CA ASP A 339 -9.81 12.45 -6.40
C ASP A 339 -11.11 12.26 -7.18
N TYR A 340 -12.22 12.21 -6.46
CA TYR A 340 -13.51 11.95 -7.04
C TYR A 340 -13.96 13.03 -8.01
N GLN A 341 -13.49 14.26 -7.84
CA GLN A 341 -13.81 15.38 -8.71
C GLN A 341 -12.78 15.59 -9.83
N GLY A 342 -11.78 14.72 -9.94
CA GLY A 342 -10.74 14.85 -10.96
C GLY A 342 -9.60 15.76 -10.58
N GLN A 343 -9.50 16.19 -9.31
CA GLN A 343 -8.40 17.00 -8.86
C GLN A 343 -7.25 16.15 -8.36
N LEU A 344 -6.03 16.62 -8.55
CA LEU A 344 -4.85 15.90 -8.03
C LEU A 344 -4.89 15.90 -6.50
N VAL A 345 -4.60 14.73 -5.93
CA VAL A 345 -4.38 14.61 -4.50
C VAL A 345 -2.92 14.97 -4.24
N LYS A 346 -2.67 16.03 -3.48
CA LYS A 346 -1.30 16.52 -3.24
C LYS A 346 -0.96 16.50 -1.76
N ASN A 347 0.24 15.98 -1.46
CA ASN A 347 0.78 15.93 -0.09
C ASN A 347 -0.15 15.28 0.93
N LYS A 348 -0.85 14.22 0.54
CA LYS A 348 -1.75 13.55 1.48
C LYS A 348 -2.09 12.15 1.02
N TYR A 349 -2.81 11.43 1.85
CA TYR A 349 -3.33 10.13 1.48
C TYR A 349 -4.64 10.30 0.73
N GLY A 350 -4.87 9.42 -0.22
CA GLY A 350 -6.13 9.33 -0.94
C GLY A 350 -6.45 7.88 -1.24
N ILE A 351 -7.70 7.62 -1.57
CA ILE A 351 -8.15 6.27 -1.87
C ILE A 351 -8.75 6.17 -3.26
N VAL A 352 -8.64 4.97 -3.82
CA VAL A 352 -9.37 4.59 -5.04
C VAL A 352 -10.29 3.46 -4.64
N GLU A 353 -11.59 3.62 -4.88
CA GLU A 353 -12.56 2.62 -4.53
C GLU A 353 -13.16 2.03 -5.79
N THR A 354 -13.04 0.73 -5.95
CA THR A 354 -13.55 0.01 -7.09
C THR A 354 -14.69 -0.89 -6.65
N PRO A 355 -15.88 -0.78 -7.25
CA PRO A 355 -16.99 -1.64 -6.87
C PRO A 355 -16.72 -3.10 -7.22
N SER A 356 -17.24 -4.01 -6.43
CA SER A 356 -17.16 -5.43 -6.69
C SER A 356 -18.44 -6.11 -6.26
N MET A 357 -18.54 -7.41 -6.52
CA MET A 357 -19.79 -8.14 -6.29
C MET A 357 -20.26 -8.09 -4.83
N PHE A 358 -19.34 -8.18 -3.86
CA PHE A 358 -19.71 -8.29 -2.46
C PHE A 358 -19.40 -7.05 -1.64
N HIS A 359 -18.37 -6.32 -2.00
CA HIS A 359 -17.97 -5.11 -1.28
C HIS A 359 -17.04 -4.30 -2.17
N ALA A 360 -16.95 -3.03 -1.91
CA ALA A 360 -16.02 -2.19 -2.66
C ALA A 360 -14.59 -2.51 -2.26
N ASN A 361 -13.71 -2.59 -3.26
CA ASN A 361 -12.28 -2.76 -3.02
C ASN A 361 -11.66 -1.38 -2.92
N THR A 362 -10.89 -1.16 -1.87
CA THR A 362 -10.27 0.14 -1.62
C THR A 362 -8.76 -0.01 -1.62
N SER A 363 -8.10 0.86 -2.36
CA SER A 363 -6.64 0.96 -2.32
C SER A 363 -6.28 2.36 -1.83
N THR A 364 -5.29 2.45 -0.96
CA THR A 364 -4.84 3.70 -0.38
C THR A 364 -3.48 4.07 -0.94
N TYR A 365 -3.27 5.35 -1.21
CA TYR A 365 -2.05 5.88 -1.80
C TYR A 365 -1.61 7.12 -1.04
N ARG A 366 -0.32 7.44 -1.11
CA ARG A 366 0.20 8.69 -0.58
C ARG A 366 0.86 9.47 -1.71
N THR A 367 0.62 10.78 -1.76
CA THR A 367 1.18 11.63 -2.82
C THR A 367 2.14 12.69 -2.26
N ASN A 368 3.00 13.20 -3.14
CA ASN A 368 3.89 14.31 -2.84
C ASN A 368 3.25 15.64 -3.24
N ALA A 369 4.02 16.72 -3.14
CA ALA A 369 3.53 18.07 -3.45
C ALA A 369 3.06 18.24 -4.89
N ASN A 370 3.56 17.43 -5.81
CA ASN A 370 3.19 17.50 -7.22
C ASN A 370 2.03 16.58 -7.57
N GLY A 371 1.48 15.86 -6.61
CA GLY A 371 0.41 14.89 -6.86
C GLY A 371 0.91 13.54 -7.35
N GLU A 372 2.24 13.33 -7.35
CA GLU A 372 2.81 12.05 -7.74
C GLU A 372 2.67 11.04 -6.61
N VAL A 373 2.27 9.82 -6.93
CA VAL A 373 2.10 8.75 -5.95
C VAL A 373 3.49 8.26 -5.54
N LEU A 374 3.70 8.14 -4.24
CA LEU A 374 4.96 7.64 -3.69
C LEU A 374 5.03 6.13 -3.89
N THR A 375 6.20 5.65 -4.30
CA THR A 375 6.46 4.22 -4.50
C THR A 375 7.78 3.87 -3.82
N GLY A 376 7.94 2.62 -3.43
CA GLY A 376 9.18 2.14 -2.81
C GLY A 376 9.41 2.76 -1.45
N LYS A 377 10.67 2.85 -1.06
CA LYS A 377 11.04 3.36 0.26
C LYS A 377 11.06 4.88 0.26
N GLN A 378 10.41 5.49 1.21
CA GLN A 378 10.25 6.94 1.31
C GLN A 378 10.45 7.42 2.75
N ILE A 379 10.81 8.68 2.90
CA ILE A 379 10.89 9.32 4.21
C ILE A 379 9.85 10.44 4.24
N ILE A 380 8.95 10.38 5.21
CA ILE A 380 7.91 11.39 5.40
C ILE A 380 7.95 11.83 6.86
N ASP A 381 8.19 13.11 7.09
CA ASP A 381 8.30 13.68 8.45
C ASP A 381 9.30 12.91 9.32
N GLY A 382 10.43 12.52 8.72
CA GLY A 382 11.51 11.83 9.44
C GLY A 382 11.27 10.34 9.67
N LYS A 383 10.14 9.79 9.22
CA LYS A 383 9.82 8.37 9.39
C LYS A 383 9.93 7.66 8.05
N GLU A 384 10.32 6.40 8.09
CA GLU A 384 10.53 5.63 6.87
C GLU A 384 9.29 4.80 6.52
N TYR A 385 8.98 4.74 5.25
CA TYR A 385 7.82 4.06 4.71
C TYR A 385 8.24 3.21 3.52
N ILE A 386 7.50 2.14 3.26
CA ILE A 386 7.63 1.36 2.03
C ILE A 386 6.26 1.26 1.38
N PHE A 387 6.17 1.78 0.16
CA PHE A 387 4.95 1.69 -0.65
C PHE A 387 5.16 0.65 -1.76
N ALA A 388 4.09 0.04 -2.23
CA ALA A 388 4.16 -0.93 -3.31
C ALA A 388 4.69 -0.30 -4.59
N LEU A 389 5.05 -1.13 -5.56
CA LEU A 389 5.57 -0.67 -6.85
C LEU A 389 4.60 0.26 -7.58
N LYS A 390 3.31 0.05 -7.40
CA LYS A 390 2.28 0.92 -7.98
C LYS A 390 1.74 1.93 -6.97
N GLY A 391 2.38 2.03 -5.81
CA GLY A 391 2.06 3.05 -4.81
C GLY A 391 1.08 2.66 -3.73
N GLN A 392 0.51 1.46 -3.77
CA GLN A 392 -0.45 1.07 -2.74
C GLN A 392 0.22 1.07 -1.36
N VAL A 393 -0.54 1.50 -0.36
CA VAL A 393 -0.15 1.41 1.04
C VAL A 393 -0.16 -0.06 1.44
N LEU A 394 0.88 -0.49 2.14
CA LEU A 394 1.10 -1.89 2.49
C LEU A 394 0.96 -2.12 3.98
N ASP A 395 0.56 -3.33 4.35
CA ASP A 395 0.54 -3.78 5.73
C ASP A 395 1.12 -5.16 5.83
N GLY A 396 1.81 -5.43 6.92
CA GLY A 396 2.34 -6.75 7.23
C GLY A 396 3.80 -6.87 6.87
N ILE A 397 4.18 -8.05 6.40
CA ILE A 397 5.57 -8.37 6.09
C ILE A 397 5.81 -8.13 4.62
N ILE A 398 6.79 -7.27 4.33
CA ILE A 398 7.07 -6.79 2.98
C ILE A 398 8.53 -7.07 2.63
N GLY A 399 8.75 -7.64 1.46
CA GLY A 399 10.09 -7.79 0.92
C GLY A 399 10.51 -6.52 0.19
N TYR A 400 11.66 -5.98 0.53
CA TYR A 400 12.21 -4.80 -0.14
C TYR A 400 13.74 -4.90 -0.10
N ASP A 401 14.37 -4.74 -1.26
CA ASP A 401 15.84 -4.76 -1.37
C ASP A 401 16.45 -5.98 -0.67
N SER A 402 15.88 -7.16 -0.93
CA SER A 402 16.31 -8.46 -0.41
C SER A 402 16.19 -8.62 1.11
N LYS A 403 15.44 -7.74 1.76
CA LYS A 403 15.20 -7.82 3.20
C LYS A 403 13.70 -7.86 3.47
N LEU A 404 13.33 -8.41 4.61
CA LEU A 404 11.93 -8.44 5.03
C LEU A 404 11.71 -7.37 6.10
N TYR A 405 10.68 -6.57 5.88
CA TYR A 405 10.30 -5.49 6.80
C TYR A 405 8.90 -5.72 7.32
N LEU A 406 8.63 -5.23 8.51
CA LEU A 406 7.27 -5.17 9.02
C LEU A 406 6.78 -3.73 8.85
N VAL A 407 5.66 -3.56 8.20
CA VAL A 407 5.07 -2.24 7.99
C VAL A 407 3.62 -2.21 8.46
N THR A 408 3.20 -1.05 8.94
CA THR A 408 1.80 -0.76 9.28
C THR A 408 1.43 0.51 8.55
N ASP A 409 0.45 0.42 7.65
CA ASP A 409 0.09 1.52 6.75
C ASP A 409 1.34 2.08 6.07
N SER A 410 2.14 1.18 5.53
CA SER A 410 3.43 1.41 4.87
C SER A 410 4.55 1.93 5.77
N LYS A 411 4.27 2.33 7.00
CA LYS A 411 5.30 2.82 7.90
C LYS A 411 6.13 1.66 8.43
N ILE A 412 7.45 1.75 8.34
CA ILE A 412 8.36 0.71 8.83
C ILE A 412 8.33 0.70 10.36
N GLU A 413 8.02 -0.47 10.92
CA GLU A 413 7.99 -0.68 12.36
C GLU A 413 9.38 -1.07 12.85
N LYS A 414 10.04 -0.18 13.61
CA LYS A 414 11.40 -0.39 14.12
C LYS A 414 11.37 -0.82 15.57
N ASN A 415 12.27 -1.72 15.94
CA ASN A 415 12.35 -2.25 17.30
C ASN A 415 10.99 -2.75 17.79
N TYR A 416 10.25 -3.38 16.88
CA TYR A 416 8.90 -3.85 17.16
C TYR A 416 8.98 -5.26 17.74
N PHE A 417 8.10 -5.55 18.67
CA PHE A 417 7.86 -6.92 19.12
C PHE A 417 6.39 -7.02 19.50
N GLY A 418 5.67 -7.89 18.85
CA GLY A 418 4.26 -8.04 19.15
C GLY A 418 3.52 -8.92 18.17
N ALA A 419 2.22 -8.94 18.34
CA ALA A 419 1.32 -9.71 17.48
C ALA A 419 1.06 -8.97 16.18
N LEU A 420 1.03 -9.71 15.10
CA LEU A 420 0.59 -9.20 13.82
C LEU A 420 -0.76 -9.83 13.50
N PHE A 421 -1.70 -9.00 13.12
CA PHE A 421 -3.02 -9.45 12.74
C PHE A 421 -3.23 -9.22 11.25
N SER A 422 -3.82 -10.18 10.57
CA SER A 422 -4.19 -9.99 9.17
C SER A 422 -5.30 -8.95 9.10
N LYS A 423 -5.47 -8.36 7.93
CA LYS A 423 -6.57 -7.43 7.72
C LYS A 423 -7.89 -8.14 7.90
N LYS A 424 -8.94 -7.37 8.11
CA LYS A 424 -10.27 -7.92 8.28
C LYS A 424 -10.59 -8.93 7.19
N THR A 425 -11.09 -10.06 7.59
CA THR A 425 -11.58 -11.05 6.66
C THR A 425 -12.97 -10.63 6.19
N PHE A 426 -13.45 -11.30 5.15
CA PHE A 426 -14.81 -11.05 4.66
C PHE A 426 -15.85 -11.22 5.78
N TRP A 427 -15.60 -12.13 6.72
CA TRP A 427 -16.57 -12.47 7.76
C TRP A 427 -16.43 -11.69 9.05
N GLY A 428 -15.48 -10.81 9.17
CA GLY A 428 -15.40 -10.04 10.40
C GLY A 428 -14.03 -9.54 10.78
N GLY A 429 -13.67 -9.70 12.03
CA GLY A 429 -12.49 -9.09 12.60
C GLY A 429 -11.16 -9.63 12.11
N PRO A 430 -10.06 -9.06 12.57
CA PRO A 430 -8.72 -9.50 12.17
C PRO A 430 -8.41 -10.88 12.76
N SER A 431 -7.60 -11.65 12.03
CA SER A 431 -7.09 -12.93 12.49
C SER A 431 -5.66 -12.75 12.97
N PHE A 432 -5.31 -13.46 14.04
CA PHE A 432 -3.95 -13.46 14.55
C PHE A 432 -3.03 -14.22 13.58
N SER A 433 -1.97 -13.57 13.13
CA SER A 433 -1.00 -14.18 12.20
C SER A 433 0.23 -14.74 12.89
N GLY A 434 0.67 -14.14 13.97
CA GLY A 434 1.86 -14.59 14.69
C GLY A 434 2.48 -13.47 15.51
N ILE A 435 3.60 -13.77 16.14
CA ILE A 435 4.38 -12.80 16.91
C ILE A 435 5.66 -12.53 16.11
N TYR A 436 6.00 -11.28 15.92
CA TYR A 436 7.14 -10.86 15.10
C TYR A 436 8.00 -9.87 15.86
N GLY A 437 9.26 -9.80 15.47
CA GLY A 437 10.18 -8.81 15.99
C GLY A 437 10.93 -8.15 14.84
N THR A 438 11.28 -6.89 15.01
CA THR A 438 12.12 -6.16 14.05
C THR A 438 13.30 -5.50 14.77
N ASP A 439 14.35 -5.25 14.02
CA ASP A 439 15.54 -4.57 14.54
C ASP A 439 15.39 -3.05 14.46
N LYS A 440 16.47 -2.34 14.73
CA LYS A 440 16.47 -0.87 14.70
C LYS A 440 16.19 -0.27 13.33
N ASN A 441 16.31 -1.06 12.28
CA ASN A 441 16.04 -0.63 10.90
C ASN A 441 14.68 -1.12 10.40
N GLY A 442 13.96 -1.87 11.22
CA GLY A 442 12.66 -2.42 10.82
C GLY A 442 12.74 -3.76 10.09
N VAL A 443 13.95 -4.33 9.98
CA VAL A 443 14.14 -5.63 9.34
C VAL A 443 13.70 -6.72 10.31
N LEU A 444 12.96 -7.73 9.82
CA LEU A 444 12.50 -8.82 10.65
C LEU A 444 13.67 -9.53 11.31
N LEU A 445 13.54 -9.81 12.59
CA LEU A 445 14.51 -10.59 13.33
C LEU A 445 14.46 -12.03 12.86
N GLU A 446 15.63 -12.66 12.79
CA GLU A 446 15.77 -14.06 12.45
C GLU A 446 16.73 -14.69 13.43
N GLY A 447 16.58 -16.01 13.65
CA GLY A 447 17.43 -16.75 14.54
C GLY A 447 17.09 -16.50 16.01
N ILE A 448 18.08 -16.68 16.87
CA ILE A 448 17.89 -16.55 18.31
C ILE A 448 18.12 -15.11 18.70
N GLN A 449 17.07 -14.44 19.17
CA GLN A 449 17.13 -13.04 19.58
C GLN A 449 16.29 -12.82 20.84
N ARG A 450 16.67 -11.83 21.65
CA ARG A 450 15.87 -11.46 22.81
C ARG A 450 14.85 -10.42 22.39
N GLY A 451 13.59 -10.69 22.67
CA GLY A 451 12.52 -9.76 22.38
C GLY A 451 12.41 -8.67 23.43
N SER A 452 11.56 -7.68 23.17
CA SER A 452 11.32 -6.61 24.15
C SER A 452 10.55 -7.12 25.38
N ASP A 453 9.99 -8.34 25.33
CA ASP A 453 9.37 -8.98 26.46
C ASP A 453 10.41 -9.58 27.43
N GLY A 454 11.69 -9.48 27.13
CA GLY A 454 12.76 -9.98 27.96
C GLY A 454 13.07 -11.45 27.75
N HIS A 455 12.30 -12.15 26.93
CA HIS A 455 12.52 -13.57 26.67
C HIS A 455 13.33 -13.80 25.41
N LEU A 456 14.03 -14.91 25.39
CA LEU A 456 14.78 -15.34 24.22
C LEU A 456 13.82 -16.06 23.27
N HIS A 457 13.84 -15.69 22.01
CA HIS A 457 12.95 -16.25 21.01
C HIS A 457 13.75 -16.82 19.83
N TYR A 458 13.17 -17.80 19.16
CA TYR A 458 13.70 -18.26 17.88
C TYR A 458 12.81 -17.72 16.79
N PHE A 459 13.31 -16.69 16.09
CA PHE A 459 12.57 -16.05 15.01
C PHE A 459 12.88 -16.73 13.68
N GLN A 460 11.84 -17.15 13.01
CA GLN A 460 11.82 -17.36 11.57
C GLN A 460 11.11 -16.14 11.02
N PRO A 461 10.85 -16.00 9.72
CA PRO A 461 10.13 -14.82 9.26
C PRO A 461 8.86 -14.55 10.06
N GLU A 462 8.25 -15.59 10.62
CA GLU A 462 7.18 -15.40 11.57
C GLU A 462 7.44 -16.30 12.78
N VAL A 463 7.04 -15.85 13.96
CA VAL A 463 7.18 -16.61 15.18
C VAL A 463 5.89 -17.37 15.41
N LYS A 464 5.92 -18.67 15.22
CA LYS A 464 4.77 -19.53 15.47
C LYS A 464 4.82 -20.11 16.86
N SER A 465 3.68 -20.20 17.52
CA SER A 465 3.60 -20.87 18.81
C SER A 465 3.77 -22.37 18.61
N VAL A 466 4.56 -22.98 19.45
CA VAL A 466 4.64 -24.44 19.49
C VAL A 466 3.44 -24.98 20.26
N ASP A 467 2.92 -26.13 19.85
CA ASP A 467 1.77 -26.73 20.54
C ASP A 467 2.20 -27.28 21.91
N LYS A 468 3.39 -27.76 21.98
CA LYS A 468 3.94 -28.37 23.20
C LYS A 468 5.43 -28.13 23.25
N PRO A 469 6.06 -28.23 24.42
CA PRO A 469 7.50 -28.09 24.53
C PRO A 469 8.23 -29.08 23.63
N THR A 470 9.30 -28.62 23.00
CA THR A 470 10.03 -29.42 22.03
C THR A 470 11.51 -29.03 22.01
N TRP A 471 12.34 -29.95 21.49
CA TRP A 471 13.75 -29.70 21.30
C TRP A 471 14.01 -29.08 19.95
N LYS A 472 15.01 -28.20 19.89
CA LYS A 472 15.45 -27.58 18.63
C LYS A 472 16.97 -27.50 18.63
N GLU A 473 17.60 -27.95 17.55
CA GLU A 473 19.03 -27.80 17.37
C GLU A 473 19.29 -26.69 16.38
N ILE A 474 20.15 -25.76 16.76
CA ILE A 474 20.49 -24.58 15.96
C ILE A 474 21.98 -24.39 16.08
N ASP A 475 22.70 -24.44 14.95
CA ASP A 475 24.15 -24.28 14.89
C ASP A 475 24.87 -25.20 15.87
N GLY A 476 24.44 -26.44 15.94
CA GLY A 476 25.08 -27.46 16.77
C GLY A 476 24.78 -27.38 18.26
N LYS A 477 23.96 -26.44 18.68
CA LYS A 477 23.54 -26.29 20.07
C LYS A 477 22.09 -26.68 20.23
N ARG A 478 21.74 -27.20 21.41
CA ARG A 478 20.40 -27.68 21.67
C ARG A 478 19.63 -26.71 22.55
N TYR A 479 18.39 -26.45 22.18
CA TYR A 479 17.52 -25.49 22.86
C TYR A 479 16.17 -26.14 23.17
N ARG A 480 15.53 -25.65 24.26
CA ARG A 480 14.16 -26.07 24.60
C ARG A 480 13.18 -24.97 24.28
N LEU A 481 12.26 -25.23 23.35
CA LEU A 481 11.22 -24.29 22.97
C LEU A 481 9.94 -24.63 23.74
N THR A 482 9.27 -23.61 24.24
CA THR A 482 8.03 -23.78 24.97
C THR A 482 7.11 -22.58 24.74
N LYS A 483 5.86 -22.69 25.17
CA LYS A 483 4.91 -21.59 25.13
C LYS A 483 5.14 -20.68 26.33
N SER A 484 4.96 -19.39 26.09
CA SER A 484 4.91 -18.41 27.17
C SER A 484 3.54 -17.72 27.12
N TYR A 485 2.98 -17.48 28.27
CA TYR A 485 1.70 -16.75 28.35
C TYR A 485 1.96 -15.29 27.99
N ARG A 486 1.12 -14.73 27.16
CA ARG A 486 1.27 -13.34 26.71
C ARG A 486 0.81 -12.34 27.73
N THR A 487 1.25 -11.12 27.54
CA THR A 487 0.94 -10.02 28.40
C THR A 487 -0.55 -9.66 28.33
N GLU A 488 -0.96 -8.75 29.20
CA GLU A 488 -2.34 -8.31 29.25
C GLU A 488 -2.89 -7.80 27.93
N ARG A 489 -2.06 -7.24 27.08
CA ARG A 489 -2.54 -6.73 25.79
C ARG A 489 -3.03 -7.84 24.86
N TYR A 490 -2.44 -9.03 24.98
CA TYR A 490 -2.78 -10.15 24.12
C TYR A 490 -3.15 -11.36 24.98
N ALA A 491 -3.99 -11.13 25.98
CA ALA A 491 -4.40 -12.17 26.92
C ALA A 491 -4.94 -13.38 26.17
N GLY A 492 -4.55 -14.56 26.62
CA GLY A 492 -4.95 -15.80 25.98
C GLY A 492 -4.12 -16.22 24.79
N MET A 493 -3.20 -15.38 24.34
CA MET A 493 -2.28 -15.73 23.24
C MET A 493 -0.95 -16.19 23.80
N TYR A 494 -0.30 -17.09 23.08
CA TYR A 494 0.98 -17.65 23.49
C TYR A 494 2.01 -17.40 22.40
N THR A 495 3.26 -17.24 22.82
CA THR A 495 4.38 -17.15 21.90
C THR A 495 5.37 -18.26 22.25
N THR A 496 6.23 -18.61 21.31
CA THR A 496 7.30 -19.57 21.53
C THR A 496 8.50 -18.86 22.11
N ILE A 497 8.98 -19.34 23.23
CA ILE A 497 10.20 -18.83 23.84
C ILE A 497 11.21 -19.95 23.96
N ILE A 498 12.49 -19.57 24.07
CA ILE A 498 13.57 -20.47 24.39
C ILE A 498 13.79 -20.39 25.90
N LEU A 499 13.74 -21.53 26.58
CA LEU A 499 13.97 -21.53 28.02
C LEU A 499 15.39 -21.08 28.31
N THR A 500 15.55 -20.30 29.39
CA THR A 500 16.87 -19.84 29.85
C THR A 500 16.92 -19.95 31.38
N ASN A 501 18.14 -20.12 31.91
CA ASN A 501 18.38 -20.07 33.35
C ASN A 501 17.47 -21.04 34.14
N ASP A 502 17.43 -22.28 33.73
CA ASP A 502 16.53 -23.24 34.34
C ASP A 502 17.17 -24.63 34.42
N THR A 503 16.49 -25.49 35.16
CA THR A 503 16.86 -26.89 35.25
C THR A 503 15.59 -27.69 34.92
N LEU A 504 15.71 -28.67 34.04
CA LEU A 504 14.54 -29.34 33.48
C LEU A 504 14.71 -30.82 33.39
N LYS A 505 13.64 -31.57 33.71
CA LYS A 505 13.57 -33.00 33.45
C LYS A 505 12.74 -33.22 32.20
N VAL A 506 13.32 -33.94 31.25
CA VAL A 506 12.62 -34.39 30.05
C VAL A 506 12.84 -35.89 29.93
N ASP A 507 11.76 -36.63 29.95
CA ASP A 507 11.80 -38.10 30.00
C ASP A 507 12.61 -38.55 31.20
N ASP A 508 13.62 -39.34 31.03
CA ASP A 508 14.43 -39.88 32.14
C ASP A 508 15.74 -39.12 32.36
N LYS A 509 15.92 -38.00 31.71
CA LYS A 509 17.18 -37.21 31.80
C LYS A 509 16.92 -35.82 32.36
N THR A 510 17.97 -35.26 32.95
CA THR A 510 17.93 -33.90 33.49
C THR A 510 18.94 -33.03 32.80
N TYR A 511 18.57 -31.73 32.67
CA TYR A 511 19.34 -30.76 31.90
C TYR A 511 19.44 -29.44 32.66
N THR A 512 20.60 -28.77 32.53
CA THR A 512 20.69 -27.34 32.90
C THR A 512 20.61 -26.51 31.64
N ILE A 513 20.02 -25.38 31.78
CA ILE A 513 19.84 -24.44 30.67
C ILE A 513 20.45 -23.11 31.12
N ASP A 514 21.42 -22.61 30.36
CA ASP A 514 22.12 -21.39 30.75
C ASP A 514 21.35 -20.13 30.31
N ASN A 515 21.94 -18.94 30.51
CA ASN A 515 21.30 -17.68 30.20
C ASN A 515 21.17 -17.42 28.70
N GLU A 516 21.87 -18.20 27.88
CA GLU A 516 21.73 -18.10 26.41
C GLU A 516 20.84 -19.22 25.86
N GLY A 517 20.23 -20.01 26.75
CA GLY A 517 19.32 -21.09 26.34
C GLY A 517 20.02 -22.40 25.98
N VAL A 518 21.34 -22.48 26.09
CA VAL A 518 22.07 -23.68 25.72
C VAL A 518 21.84 -24.76 26.77
N VAL A 519 21.44 -25.93 26.30
CA VAL A 519 21.05 -27.06 27.14
C VAL A 519 22.23 -28.03 27.31
N THR A 520 22.50 -28.41 28.55
CA THR A 520 23.53 -29.37 28.87
C THR A 520 22.92 -30.46 29.75
N GLU A 521 23.12 -31.72 29.37
CA GLU A 521 22.69 -32.85 30.19
C GLU A 521 23.56 -32.95 31.45
N PHE A 522 22.96 -33.23 32.59
CA PHE A 522 23.70 -33.42 33.83
C PHE A 522 23.00 -34.48 34.69
N THR A 523 23.65 -34.94 35.73
CA THR A 523 23.05 -35.85 36.69
C THR A 523 22.63 -35.07 37.92
N ALA A 524 21.33 -34.98 38.15
CA ALA A 524 20.79 -34.26 39.30
C ALA A 524 21.04 -35.05 40.58
N LYS A 525 21.49 -34.36 41.65
CA LYS A 525 21.76 -35.00 42.96
C LYS A 525 21.30 -34.05 44.05
N ASN A 526 20.61 -34.60 45.05
CA ASN A 526 20.12 -33.85 46.20
C ASN A 526 19.33 -32.59 45.79
N GLN A 527 18.47 -32.73 44.81
CA GLN A 527 17.74 -31.55 44.34
C GLN A 527 16.42 -31.90 43.69
N PHE A 528 15.54 -30.88 43.69
CA PHE A 528 14.31 -30.95 42.94
C PHE A 528 14.57 -30.51 41.50
N VAL A 529 13.91 -31.17 40.57
CA VAL A 529 13.91 -30.77 39.17
C VAL A 529 12.47 -30.86 38.66
N ARG A 530 12.03 -29.87 37.91
CA ARG A 530 10.69 -29.89 37.33
C ARG A 530 10.69 -30.42 35.92
N ASP A 531 9.54 -30.85 35.45
CA ASP A 531 9.36 -31.16 34.03
C ASP A 531 8.69 -29.96 33.33
N ASP A 532 8.36 -30.13 32.02
CA ASP A 532 7.73 -29.07 31.22
C ASP A 532 6.36 -28.65 31.72
N PHE A 533 5.69 -29.51 32.50
CA PHE A 533 4.34 -29.27 32.98
C PHE A 533 4.32 -28.86 34.45
N TRP A 534 5.49 -28.44 34.96
CA TRP A 534 5.65 -27.99 36.36
C TRP A 534 5.36 -29.07 37.39
N ASN A 535 5.57 -30.33 37.01
CA ASN A 535 5.58 -31.41 37.98
C ASN A 535 6.99 -31.50 38.56
N TRP A 536 7.09 -31.75 39.85
CA TRP A 536 8.35 -31.76 40.55
C TRP A 536 8.79 -33.18 40.85
N TYR A 537 10.13 -33.40 40.79
CA TYR A 537 10.76 -34.67 41.07
C TYR A 537 11.95 -34.40 41.95
N TYR A 538 12.32 -35.36 42.79
CA TYR A 538 13.49 -35.20 43.65
C TYR A 538 14.51 -36.34 43.40
N TYR A 539 15.77 -35.98 43.26
CA TYR A 539 16.86 -36.91 43.08
C TYR A 539 17.70 -36.94 44.34
N ASP A 540 18.05 -38.20 44.81
CA ASP A 540 18.84 -38.35 46.01
C ASP A 540 20.32 -38.09 45.78
N LYS A 541 21.13 -38.32 46.78
CA LYS A 541 22.56 -38.04 46.69
C LYS A 541 23.29 -38.89 45.66
N GLU A 542 22.73 -40.02 45.28
CA GLU A 542 23.30 -40.85 44.23
C GLU A 542 22.74 -40.55 42.87
N GLY A 543 21.81 -39.60 42.77
CA GLY A 543 21.15 -39.25 41.52
C GLY A 543 19.97 -40.15 41.20
N LYS A 544 19.44 -40.85 42.18
CA LYS A 544 18.33 -41.76 41.99
C LYS A 544 17.01 -41.02 42.24
N LEU A 545 16.05 -41.25 41.38
CA LEU A 545 14.72 -40.62 41.48
C LEU A 545 13.98 -41.22 42.66
N LEU A 546 13.50 -40.37 43.56
CA LEU A 546 12.76 -40.83 44.73
C LEU A 546 11.27 -41.10 44.41
N THR A 547 10.73 -42.11 45.02
CA THR A 547 9.30 -42.46 44.94
C THR A 547 8.78 -42.72 46.34
N GLY A 548 7.47 -42.71 46.51
CA GLY A 548 6.84 -42.99 47.80
C GLY A 548 6.96 -41.83 48.78
N ARG A 549 6.79 -42.18 50.06
CA ARG A 549 6.84 -41.19 51.11
C ARG A 549 8.27 -40.93 51.52
N GLN A 550 8.66 -39.67 51.51
CA GLN A 550 10.02 -39.25 51.78
C GLN A 550 10.09 -38.11 52.76
N THR A 551 11.13 -38.04 53.56
CA THR A 551 11.40 -36.89 54.41
C THR A 551 12.60 -36.16 53.82
N ILE A 552 12.38 -34.91 53.36
CA ILE A 552 13.42 -34.10 52.74
C ILE A 552 13.49 -32.79 53.53
N ASP A 553 14.68 -32.53 54.10
CA ASP A 553 14.91 -31.33 54.93
C ASP A 553 13.85 -31.20 56.03
N GLY A 554 13.49 -32.34 56.67
CA GLY A 554 12.55 -32.37 57.76
C GLY A 554 11.07 -32.31 57.36
N VAL A 555 10.78 -32.24 56.09
CA VAL A 555 9.41 -32.12 55.56
C VAL A 555 9.00 -33.43 54.91
N GLN A 556 7.80 -33.92 55.23
CA GLN A 556 7.33 -35.17 54.64
C GLN A 556 6.59 -34.86 53.35
N LEU A 557 7.07 -35.50 52.27
CA LEU A 557 6.53 -35.35 50.93
C LEU A 557 6.15 -36.72 50.37
N TYR A 558 5.39 -36.70 49.27
CA TYR A 558 5.02 -37.93 48.60
C TYR A 558 5.26 -37.84 47.12
N PHE A 559 5.90 -38.83 46.56
CA PHE A 559 6.18 -38.96 45.14
C PHE A 559 5.50 -40.23 44.63
N ASP A 560 4.83 -40.12 43.47
CA ASP A 560 4.13 -41.29 42.94
C ASP A 560 5.11 -42.30 42.37
N LYS A 561 4.58 -43.38 41.80
CA LYS A 561 5.44 -44.46 41.28
C LYS A 561 6.39 -44.01 40.16
N ASN A 562 6.07 -42.91 39.51
CA ASN A 562 6.90 -42.32 38.44
C ASN A 562 7.81 -41.22 38.96
N GLY A 563 7.82 -41.01 40.28
CA GLY A 563 8.66 -39.99 40.91
C GLY A 563 8.00 -38.59 40.93
N LYS A 564 6.80 -38.45 40.41
CA LYS A 564 6.12 -37.16 40.37
C LYS A 564 5.60 -36.78 41.77
N GLN A 565 5.99 -35.62 42.25
CA GLN A 565 5.53 -35.13 43.55
C GLN A 565 4.02 -34.91 43.58
N VAL A 566 3.37 -35.39 44.59
CA VAL A 566 1.95 -35.19 44.79
C VAL A 566 1.73 -33.90 45.57
N LYS A 567 0.89 -33.03 45.05
CA LYS A 567 0.50 -31.79 45.69
C LYS A 567 -1.02 -31.60 45.59
N GLY A 568 -1.64 -31.17 46.67
CA GLY A 568 -3.07 -30.85 46.65
C GLY A 568 -3.99 -32.04 46.55
N SER A 569 -3.52 -33.24 46.95
CA SER A 569 -4.29 -34.45 46.80
C SER A 569 -4.22 -35.30 48.07
N LEU A 570 -5.25 -36.10 48.27
CA LEU A 570 -5.28 -37.16 49.28
C LEU A 570 -4.63 -38.40 48.67
N VAL A 571 -3.83 -39.06 49.44
CA VAL A 571 -3.11 -40.25 48.99
C VAL A 571 -3.29 -41.36 50.02
N ASP A 572 -3.62 -42.58 49.57
CA ASP A 572 -3.72 -43.73 50.44
C ASP A 572 -2.33 -44.41 50.49
N ILE A 573 -1.83 -44.54 51.68
CA ILE A 573 -0.55 -45.18 51.92
C ILE A 573 -0.76 -46.22 53.00
N ASP A 574 -0.55 -47.52 52.71
CA ASP A 574 -0.72 -48.61 53.64
C ASP A 574 -2.08 -48.58 54.38
N GLY A 575 -3.12 -48.28 53.64
CA GLY A 575 -4.47 -48.29 54.16
C GLY A 575 -4.91 -47.04 54.91
N LYS A 576 -4.03 -46.04 55.01
CA LYS A 576 -4.35 -44.77 55.66
C LYS A 576 -4.26 -43.66 54.63
N THR A 577 -5.08 -42.59 54.81
CA THR A 577 -5.14 -41.50 53.87
C THR A 577 -4.43 -40.27 54.44
N TYR A 578 -3.63 -39.62 53.59
CA TYR A 578 -2.86 -38.41 53.94
C TYR A 578 -3.10 -37.33 52.93
N TYR A 579 -2.95 -36.07 53.36
CA TYR A 579 -3.09 -34.94 52.46
C TYR A 579 -1.74 -34.21 52.34
N PHE A 580 -1.39 -33.89 51.12
CA PHE A 580 -0.14 -33.17 50.82
C PHE A 580 -0.52 -31.79 50.28
N ASP A 581 0.12 -30.76 50.85
CA ASP A 581 -0.19 -29.36 50.55
C ASP A 581 -0.17 -29.02 49.06
N LYS A 582 -1.12 -28.22 48.63
CA LYS A 582 -1.22 -27.90 47.19
C LYS A 582 -0.08 -27.08 46.66
N ASP A 583 0.64 -26.34 47.51
CA ASP A 583 1.77 -25.51 47.05
C ASP A 583 3.10 -26.13 47.40
N SER A 584 3.33 -26.51 48.64
CA SER A 584 4.60 -27.04 49.08
C SER A 584 4.72 -28.56 48.94
N GLY A 585 3.62 -29.27 48.87
CA GLY A 585 3.58 -30.72 48.92
C GLY A 585 3.80 -31.30 50.30
N ALA A 586 3.96 -30.47 51.34
CA ALA A 586 4.16 -30.94 52.71
C ALA A 586 2.93 -31.66 53.25
N MET A 587 3.14 -32.75 53.94
CA MET A 587 2.03 -33.49 54.57
C MET A 587 1.39 -32.64 55.64
N TRP A 588 0.07 -32.56 55.64
CA TRP A 588 -0.67 -31.84 56.66
C TRP A 588 -0.84 -32.68 57.94
N THR A 589 -0.76 -32.02 59.06
CA THR A 589 -1.00 -32.63 60.38
C THR A 589 -1.79 -31.70 61.26
N ASN A 590 -2.54 -32.27 62.23
CA ASN A 590 -3.26 -31.52 63.27
C ASN A 590 -4.14 -30.39 62.71
N THR A 591 -4.99 -30.69 61.73
CA THR A 591 -5.82 -29.66 61.13
C THR A 591 -7.05 -30.29 60.49
N THR A 592 -7.89 -29.44 59.94
CA THR A 592 -9.11 -29.87 59.23
C THR A 592 -8.96 -29.47 57.75
N LEU A 593 -9.34 -30.37 56.85
CA LEU A 593 -9.30 -30.14 55.43
C LEU A 593 -10.71 -30.16 54.86
N GLU A 594 -11.01 -29.13 54.07
CA GLU A 594 -12.22 -29.08 53.25
C GLU A 594 -11.79 -29.36 51.82
N LYS A 595 -12.29 -30.43 51.24
CA LYS A 595 -11.93 -30.78 49.87
C LYS A 595 -13.08 -31.50 49.18
N ASP A 596 -13.45 -31.00 48.00
CA ASP A 596 -14.48 -31.59 47.15
C ASP A 596 -15.80 -31.81 47.91
N GLY A 597 -16.17 -30.83 48.74
CA GLY A 597 -17.43 -30.87 49.50
C GLY A 597 -17.39 -31.75 50.71
N LYS A 598 -16.24 -32.33 51.04
CA LYS A 598 -16.08 -33.19 52.21
C LYS A 598 -15.14 -32.56 53.20
N THR A 599 -15.36 -32.88 54.50
CA THR A 599 -14.52 -32.41 55.59
C THR A 599 -13.72 -33.59 56.13
N TYR A 600 -12.41 -33.39 56.27
CA TYR A 600 -11.51 -34.41 56.84
C TYR A 600 -10.86 -33.85 58.08
N ILE A 601 -10.73 -34.71 59.09
CA ILE A 601 -9.96 -34.39 60.28
C ILE A 601 -8.61 -35.06 60.13
N ILE A 602 -7.54 -34.27 60.22
CA ILE A 602 -6.17 -34.75 60.04
C ILE A 602 -5.51 -34.77 61.42
N ASP A 603 -5.05 -35.96 61.85
CA ASP A 603 -4.44 -36.13 63.16
C ASP A 603 -2.96 -35.70 63.19
N GLU A 604 -2.32 -35.93 64.35
CA GLU A 604 -0.91 -35.54 64.53
C GLU A 604 0.05 -36.33 63.65
N ASN A 605 -0.36 -37.46 63.16
CA ASN A 605 0.45 -38.30 62.28
C ASN A 605 0.08 -38.07 60.81
N GLY A 606 -0.80 -37.13 60.52
CA GLY A 606 -1.22 -36.81 59.16
C GLY A 606 -2.34 -37.70 58.64
N VAL A 607 -2.88 -38.62 59.44
CA VAL A 607 -3.95 -39.48 58.96
C VAL A 607 -5.23 -38.68 58.85
N ALA A 608 -5.81 -38.64 57.63
CA ALA A 608 -7.02 -37.94 57.34
C ALA A 608 -8.23 -38.87 57.43
N THR A 609 -9.23 -38.47 58.19
CA THR A 609 -10.46 -39.25 58.36
C THR A 609 -11.62 -38.38 57.94
N GLU A 610 -12.48 -38.87 57.07
CA GLU A 610 -13.64 -38.11 56.64
C GLU A 610 -14.59 -37.93 57.80
N LYS A 611 -15.03 -36.70 58.03
CA LYS A 611 -16.02 -36.40 59.08
C LYS A 611 -17.39 -36.76 58.56
N VAL A 612 -18.07 -37.66 59.28
CA VAL A 612 -19.40 -38.08 58.91
C VAL A 612 -20.36 -37.25 59.71
N ASN A 613 -21.37 -36.68 59.08
CA ASN A 613 -22.44 -35.91 59.78
C ASN A 613 -23.48 -36.83 60.32
#